data_4ae55a859b0aee0fe8b70b809dec961e
#
_entry.id   4ae55a859b0aee0fe8b70b809dec961e
#
_cell.length_a   1.000
_cell.length_b   1.000
_cell.length_c   1.000
_cell.angle_alpha   90.00
_cell.angle_beta   90.00
_cell.angle_gamma   90.00
#
_symmetry.space_group_name_H-M   'P 1'
#
loop_
_entity.id
_entity.type
_entity.pdbx_description
1 polymer ?
#
loop_
_entity_poly.entity_id
_entity_poly.type
_entity_poly.pdbx_seq_one_letter_code
_entity_poly.pdbx_strand_id
1 'polypeptide(L)'
;MSKTIWVGAVAYDPKVVTIWEGMRRYFNDEARLPIEVVLFQSYEAQVTALLAAPGDLVPRIDIAWNTNLAYLQSDAWSDHRCQPIAMRDTDLGWMTKIVAVSGGSVATLADLKNRTLALGSRDSGHAAILPVHFLEREGLVEGRDYRTLRFDSDVGKHGDTGTSEAEVVRAVLDGRADAGAIGSPFWRTVRSERLVPEGALSEIWTSPPYNHCMFTARPELDSSVARRFAEALTRMSYNNPSHRAVLDAEGLRRWVKPHLDGYDSLREASAHQGFFKHPIAMSAAR
;
A
#
# COMPACT_ATOMS: atom_id res chain seq x y z
N MET A 1 -13.94 31.69 9.07
CA MET A 1 -13.71 30.84 7.88
C MET A 1 -13.05 29.57 8.38
N SER A 2 -13.52 28.38 7.98
CA SER A 2 -12.82 27.13 8.34
C SER A 2 -11.47 27.10 7.62
N LYS A 3 -10.41 26.70 8.34
CA LYS A 3 -9.07 26.56 7.77
C LYS A 3 -9.11 25.46 6.71
N THR A 4 -8.50 25.68 5.54
CA THR A 4 -8.34 24.68 4.49
C THR A 4 -7.49 23.52 5.00
N ILE A 5 -7.91 22.28 4.76
CA ILE A 5 -7.18 21.07 5.10
C ILE A 5 -6.33 20.66 3.88
N TRP A 6 -5.05 20.48 4.06
CA TRP A 6 -4.15 20.01 3.01
C TRP A 6 -4.07 18.48 3.01
N VAL A 7 -4.46 17.85 1.92
CA VAL A 7 -4.51 16.40 1.75
C VAL A 7 -3.45 15.96 0.76
N GLY A 8 -2.60 15.02 1.16
CA GLY A 8 -1.57 14.42 0.31
C GLY A 8 -2.03 13.10 -0.30
N ALA A 9 -1.63 12.88 -1.56
CA ALA A 9 -1.74 11.60 -2.24
C ALA A 9 -0.52 11.37 -3.16
N VAL A 10 -0.24 10.12 -3.49
CA VAL A 10 0.87 9.78 -4.39
C VAL A 10 0.35 9.57 -5.82
N ALA A 11 0.97 10.26 -6.77
CA ALA A 11 0.66 10.16 -8.20
C ALA A 11 1.33 8.91 -8.79
N TYR A 12 0.76 7.73 -8.54
CA TYR A 12 1.26 6.46 -9.07
C TYR A 12 0.71 6.12 -10.47
N ASP A 13 -0.40 6.77 -10.86
CA ASP A 13 -1.09 6.57 -12.15
C ASP A 13 -1.74 7.89 -12.58
N PRO A 14 -1.87 8.20 -13.90
CA PRO A 14 -2.56 9.42 -14.37
C PRO A 14 -3.99 9.58 -13.88
N LYS A 15 -4.72 8.48 -13.63
CA LYS A 15 -6.10 8.52 -13.08
C LYS A 15 -6.19 9.21 -11.71
N VAL A 16 -5.09 9.22 -10.95
CA VAL A 16 -5.02 9.81 -9.60
C VAL A 16 -5.42 11.28 -9.62
N VAL A 17 -5.03 12.03 -10.65
CA VAL A 17 -5.43 13.44 -10.80
C VAL A 17 -6.95 13.59 -10.85
N THR A 18 -7.63 12.79 -11.67
CA THR A 18 -9.09 12.82 -11.82
C THR A 18 -9.81 12.39 -10.54
N ILE A 19 -9.29 11.36 -9.85
CA ILE A 19 -9.84 10.90 -8.57
C ILE A 19 -9.81 12.02 -7.55
N TRP A 20 -8.64 12.63 -7.35
CA TRP A 20 -8.47 13.66 -6.32
C TRP A 20 -9.16 14.99 -6.66
N GLU A 21 -9.34 15.30 -7.94
CA GLU A 21 -10.22 16.38 -8.37
C GLU A 21 -11.68 16.12 -7.99
N GLY A 22 -12.16 14.90 -8.15
CA GLY A 22 -13.48 14.46 -7.70
C GLY A 22 -13.65 14.57 -6.18
N MET A 23 -12.66 14.09 -5.43
CA MET A 23 -12.62 14.20 -3.97
C MET A 23 -12.64 15.66 -3.53
N ARG A 24 -11.80 16.52 -4.11
CA ARG A 24 -11.74 17.95 -3.80
C ARG A 24 -13.09 18.64 -4.02
N ARG A 25 -13.76 18.36 -5.15
CA ARG A 25 -15.10 18.90 -5.42
C ARG A 25 -16.13 18.45 -4.38
N TYR A 26 -16.17 17.15 -4.07
CA TYR A 26 -17.05 16.62 -3.04
C TYR A 26 -16.87 17.33 -1.70
N PHE A 27 -15.63 17.42 -1.22
CA PHE A 27 -15.33 18.04 0.06
C PHE A 27 -15.66 19.51 0.10
N ASN A 28 -15.32 20.26 -0.96
CA ASN A 28 -15.53 21.71 -1.01
C ASN A 28 -17.01 22.08 -1.22
N ASP A 29 -17.69 21.41 -2.14
CA ASP A 29 -19.00 21.82 -2.60
C ASP A 29 -20.15 21.17 -1.81
N GLU A 30 -20.02 19.87 -1.46
CA GLU A 30 -21.08 19.12 -0.80
C GLU A 30 -20.83 18.97 0.70
N ALA A 31 -19.65 18.50 1.12
CA ALA A 31 -19.33 18.28 2.53
C ALA A 31 -19.09 19.58 3.31
N ARG A 32 -18.87 20.71 2.62
CA ARG A 32 -18.56 22.01 3.22
C ARG A 32 -17.37 21.97 4.17
N LEU A 33 -16.37 21.18 3.81
CA LEU A 33 -15.12 21.01 4.51
C LEU A 33 -13.98 21.28 3.51
N PRO A 34 -13.48 22.52 3.41
CA PRO A 34 -12.54 22.90 2.35
C PRO A 34 -11.25 22.10 2.43
N ILE A 35 -10.89 21.44 1.32
CA ILE A 35 -9.61 20.76 1.15
C ILE A 35 -8.87 21.30 -0.07
N GLU A 36 -7.53 21.21 -0.01
CA GLU A 36 -6.64 21.29 -1.16
C GLU A 36 -5.78 20.03 -1.23
N VAL A 37 -5.45 19.61 -2.45
CA VAL A 37 -4.73 18.35 -2.69
C VAL A 37 -3.32 18.62 -3.18
N VAL A 38 -2.35 17.92 -2.59
CA VAL A 38 -0.95 17.90 -3.01
C VAL A 38 -0.60 16.50 -3.50
N LEU A 39 -0.13 16.39 -4.74
CA LEU A 39 0.30 15.13 -5.31
C LEU A 39 1.81 14.97 -5.19
N PHE A 40 2.24 13.85 -4.61
CA PHE A 40 3.64 13.50 -4.40
C PHE A 40 4.13 12.45 -5.40
N GLN A 41 5.43 12.44 -5.64
CA GLN A 41 6.05 11.45 -6.53
C GLN A 41 6.34 10.11 -5.82
N SER A 42 6.40 10.11 -4.48
CA SER A 42 6.62 8.89 -3.68
C SER A 42 5.97 8.99 -2.32
N TYR A 43 5.76 7.83 -1.67
CA TYR A 43 5.24 7.77 -0.32
C TYR A 43 6.21 8.35 0.72
N GLU A 44 7.53 8.24 0.52
CA GLU A 44 8.52 8.85 1.41
C GLU A 44 8.43 10.38 1.40
N ALA A 45 8.23 10.98 0.21
CA ALA A 45 8.03 12.42 0.09
C ALA A 45 6.71 12.86 0.78
N GLN A 46 5.65 12.07 0.65
CA GLN A 46 4.38 12.31 1.31
C GLN A 46 4.48 12.18 2.83
N VAL A 47 5.14 11.15 3.34
CA VAL A 47 5.38 10.95 4.78
C VAL A 47 6.20 12.11 5.36
N THR A 48 7.25 12.54 4.65
CA THR A 48 8.05 13.72 5.03
C THR A 48 7.16 14.98 5.13
N ALA A 49 6.29 15.19 4.15
CA ALA A 49 5.37 16.33 4.14
C ALA A 49 4.31 16.26 5.26
N LEU A 50 3.83 15.06 5.61
CA LEU A 50 2.88 14.84 6.70
C LEU A 50 3.50 15.19 8.07
N LEU A 51 4.78 14.90 8.24
CA LEU A 51 5.51 15.11 9.50
C LEU A 51 6.32 16.42 9.52
N ALA A 52 6.25 17.24 8.45
CA ALA A 52 6.97 18.50 8.35
C ALA A 52 6.60 19.47 9.48
N ALA A 53 7.61 20.10 10.07
CA ALA A 53 7.43 21.15 11.05
C ALA A 53 7.10 22.51 10.39
N PRO A 54 6.54 23.47 11.14
CA PRO A 54 6.40 24.83 10.64
C PRO A 54 7.78 25.43 10.31
N GLY A 55 7.94 25.89 9.07
CA GLY A 55 9.20 26.48 8.61
C GLY A 55 10.09 25.54 7.80
N ASP A 56 9.77 24.25 7.71
CA ASP A 56 10.47 23.33 6.81
C ASP A 56 10.28 23.75 5.34
N LEU A 57 11.24 23.43 4.49
CA LEU A 57 11.23 23.77 3.06
C LEU A 57 10.32 22.85 2.23
N VAL A 58 9.74 21.82 2.85
CA VAL A 58 8.82 20.88 2.19
C VAL A 58 7.36 21.32 2.36
N PRO A 59 6.46 21.04 1.41
CA PRO A 59 5.04 21.28 1.59
C PRO A 59 4.52 20.54 2.82
N ARG A 60 3.79 21.23 3.68
CA ARG A 60 3.18 20.62 4.86
C ARG A 60 1.74 20.24 4.59
N ILE A 61 1.40 18.96 4.81
CA ILE A 61 0.02 18.45 4.67
C ILE A 61 -0.56 18.08 6.04
N ASP A 62 -1.87 18.09 6.12
CA ASP A 62 -2.61 17.78 7.37
C ASP A 62 -3.06 16.32 7.41
N ILE A 63 -3.39 15.75 6.25
CA ILE A 63 -3.88 14.38 6.10
C ILE A 63 -3.20 13.76 4.87
N ALA A 64 -2.83 12.50 4.95
CA ALA A 64 -2.27 11.74 3.84
C ALA A 64 -3.12 10.51 3.51
N TRP A 65 -3.28 10.20 2.23
CA TRP A 65 -3.75 8.90 1.77
C TRP A 65 -2.55 7.97 1.68
N ASN A 66 -2.40 7.11 2.67
CA ASN A 66 -1.23 6.27 2.86
C ASN A 66 -1.51 4.81 2.55
N THR A 67 -0.52 4.11 1.97
CA THR A 67 -0.45 2.65 2.09
C THR A 67 -0.24 2.26 3.55
N ASN A 68 -0.41 0.98 3.86
CA ASN A 68 -0.11 0.45 5.19
C ASN A 68 1.35 0.70 5.61
N LEU A 69 2.31 0.58 4.68
CA LEU A 69 3.72 0.88 4.94
C LEU A 69 3.96 2.37 5.21
N ALA A 70 3.38 3.25 4.40
CA ALA A 70 3.50 4.69 4.60
C ALA A 70 2.85 5.15 5.91
N TYR A 71 1.72 4.52 6.31
CA TYR A 71 1.14 4.73 7.63
C TYR A 71 2.09 4.29 8.74
N LEU A 72 2.61 3.06 8.68
CA LEU A 72 3.53 2.54 9.69
C LEU A 72 4.82 3.37 9.79
N GLN A 73 5.32 3.88 8.68
CA GLN A 73 6.48 4.77 8.65
C GLN A 73 6.14 6.11 9.31
N SER A 74 4.99 6.72 8.98
CA SER A 74 4.51 7.95 9.59
C SER A 74 4.31 7.79 11.10
N ASP A 75 3.73 6.67 11.51
CA ASP A 75 3.47 6.33 12.90
C ASP A 75 4.79 6.16 13.68
N ALA A 76 5.73 5.38 13.16
CA ALA A 76 7.04 5.16 13.76
C ALA A 76 7.86 6.46 13.88
N TRP A 77 7.88 7.31 12.85
CA TRP A 77 8.65 8.55 12.85
C TRP A 77 8.01 9.67 13.67
N SER A 78 6.76 9.52 14.05
CA SER A 78 6.03 10.46 14.92
C SER A 78 5.87 9.99 16.37
N ASP A 79 6.61 8.97 16.81
CA ASP A 79 6.46 8.34 18.12
C ASP A 79 5.01 7.87 18.38
N HIS A 80 4.40 7.21 17.38
CA HIS A 80 3.05 6.64 17.41
C HIS A 80 1.93 7.67 17.66
N ARG A 81 2.09 8.89 17.13
CA ARG A 81 1.12 9.98 17.32
C ARG A 81 0.26 10.27 16.09
N CYS A 82 0.51 9.62 14.97
CA CYS A 82 -0.35 9.75 13.79
C CYS A 82 -1.73 9.13 14.05
N GLN A 83 -2.78 9.77 13.51
CA GLN A 83 -4.16 9.35 13.73
C GLN A 83 -4.73 8.69 12.48
N PRO A 84 -5.08 7.38 12.50
CA PRO A 84 -5.82 6.75 11.40
C PRO A 84 -7.24 7.30 11.34
N ILE A 85 -7.77 7.61 10.15
CA ILE A 85 -9.04 8.32 9.97
C ILE A 85 -10.10 7.43 9.31
N ALA A 86 -9.81 6.86 8.15
CA ALA A 86 -10.74 6.06 7.36
C ALA A 86 -10.00 5.17 6.36
N MET A 87 -10.66 4.10 5.93
CA MET A 87 -10.17 3.13 4.94
C MET A 87 -11.22 2.90 3.87
N ARG A 88 -10.81 2.36 2.71
CA ARG A 88 -11.74 1.78 1.74
C ARG A 88 -12.21 0.43 2.25
N ASP A 89 -13.46 0.05 1.97
CA ASP A 89 -13.96 -1.30 2.24
C ASP A 89 -13.20 -2.38 1.46
N THR A 90 -12.59 -2.03 0.33
CA THR A 90 -11.76 -2.91 -0.51
C THR A 90 -10.32 -3.07 -0.02
N ASP A 91 -9.89 -2.29 0.97
CA ASP A 91 -8.58 -2.42 1.62
C ASP A 91 -8.58 -3.43 2.79
N LEU A 92 -9.72 -4.01 3.10
CA LEU A 92 -9.83 -4.98 4.18
C LEU A 92 -9.46 -6.39 3.70
N GLY A 93 -8.68 -7.11 4.50
CA GLY A 93 -8.41 -8.53 4.29
C GLY A 93 -7.56 -8.84 3.06
N TRP A 94 -6.62 -7.98 2.69
CA TRP A 94 -5.61 -8.31 1.69
C TRP A 94 -4.72 -9.46 2.18
N MET A 95 -4.18 -10.21 1.24
CA MET A 95 -3.24 -11.30 1.51
C MET A 95 -2.11 -11.27 0.49
N THR A 96 -0.94 -11.66 0.91
CA THR A 96 0.15 -12.04 0.00
C THR A 96 -0.11 -13.45 -0.52
N LYS A 97 0.14 -13.66 -1.80
CA LYS A 97 0.10 -14.95 -2.47
C LYS A 97 1.47 -15.31 -2.99
N ILE A 98 1.88 -16.56 -2.85
CA ILE A 98 3.00 -17.12 -3.62
C ILE A 98 2.40 -18.04 -4.68
N VAL A 99 2.74 -17.78 -5.93
CA VAL A 99 2.24 -18.50 -7.11
C VAL A 99 3.38 -19.18 -7.84
N ALA A 100 3.09 -20.33 -8.46
CA ALA A 100 4.03 -21.08 -9.29
C ALA A 100 3.31 -21.64 -10.51
N VAL A 101 4.08 -22.14 -11.51
CA VAL A 101 3.51 -22.83 -12.68
C VAL A 101 2.75 -24.07 -12.21
N SER A 102 1.50 -24.20 -12.64
CA SER A 102 0.64 -25.33 -12.29
C SER A 102 1.23 -26.66 -12.79
N GLY A 103 1.27 -27.65 -11.89
CA GLY A 103 1.89 -28.94 -12.21
C GLY A 103 3.42 -28.90 -12.37
N GLY A 104 4.06 -27.79 -12.05
CA GLY A 104 5.51 -27.62 -12.06
C GLY A 104 6.19 -28.28 -10.85
N SER A 105 7.49 -28.02 -10.71
CA SER A 105 8.33 -28.61 -9.63
C SER A 105 8.18 -27.94 -8.27
N VAL A 106 7.44 -26.84 -8.16
CA VAL A 106 7.19 -26.09 -6.92
C VAL A 106 5.67 -26.12 -6.67
N ALA A 107 5.25 -26.91 -5.69
CA ALA A 107 3.85 -27.07 -5.29
C ALA A 107 3.59 -26.62 -3.84
N THR A 108 4.65 -26.50 -3.04
CA THR A 108 4.60 -26.08 -1.62
C THR A 108 5.75 -25.13 -1.29
N LEU A 109 5.69 -24.46 -0.13
CA LEU A 109 6.82 -23.63 0.33
C LEU A 109 8.12 -24.42 0.49
N ALA A 110 8.04 -25.67 0.91
CA ALA A 110 9.22 -26.52 1.10
C ALA A 110 10.00 -26.72 -0.21
N ASP A 111 9.32 -26.73 -1.34
CA ASP A 111 9.92 -26.90 -2.67
C ASP A 111 10.73 -25.66 -3.13
N LEU A 112 10.63 -24.52 -2.41
CA LEU A 112 11.42 -23.31 -2.70
C LEU A 112 12.90 -23.46 -2.36
N LYS A 113 13.31 -24.50 -1.64
CA LYS A 113 14.75 -24.74 -1.34
C LYS A 113 15.57 -24.86 -2.61
N ASN A 114 16.64 -24.05 -2.68
CA ASN A 114 17.54 -23.91 -3.84
C ASN A 114 16.86 -23.38 -5.13
N ARG A 115 15.68 -22.79 -4.99
CA ARG A 115 14.89 -22.20 -6.08
C ARG A 115 15.03 -20.67 -6.14
N THR A 116 14.46 -20.07 -7.18
CA THR A 116 14.39 -18.63 -7.34
C THR A 116 12.96 -18.15 -7.14
N LEU A 117 12.76 -17.25 -6.17
CA LEU A 117 11.51 -16.55 -5.92
C LEU A 117 11.54 -15.17 -6.55
N ALA A 118 10.59 -14.87 -7.43
CA ALA A 118 10.39 -13.52 -7.94
C ALA A 118 9.64 -12.67 -6.89
N LEU A 119 10.14 -11.47 -6.63
CA LEU A 119 9.57 -10.50 -5.72
C LEU A 119 9.32 -9.18 -6.44
N GLY A 120 8.27 -8.45 -6.06
CA GLY A 120 8.02 -7.09 -6.52
C GLY A 120 8.99 -6.08 -5.93
N SER A 121 8.63 -4.79 -6.01
CA SER A 121 9.45 -3.69 -5.50
C SER A 121 9.78 -3.88 -4.03
N ARG A 122 11.02 -3.54 -3.67
CA ARG A 122 11.56 -3.74 -2.30
C ARG A 122 10.76 -3.03 -1.20
N ASP A 123 10.00 -2.01 -1.55
CA ASP A 123 9.09 -1.25 -0.70
C ASP A 123 7.62 -1.68 -0.85
N SER A 124 7.34 -2.81 -1.47
CA SER A 124 6.00 -3.38 -1.53
C SER A 124 5.73 -4.28 -0.33
N GLY A 125 4.70 -3.95 0.45
CA GLY A 125 4.26 -4.76 1.59
C GLY A 125 3.85 -6.17 1.17
N HIS A 126 3.06 -6.27 0.10
CA HIS A 126 2.44 -7.52 -0.35
C HIS A 126 3.32 -8.37 -1.28
N ALA A 127 4.22 -7.76 -2.05
CA ALA A 127 5.03 -8.47 -3.04
C ALA A 127 6.52 -8.62 -2.66
N ALA A 128 6.96 -8.05 -1.53
CA ALA A 128 8.35 -8.14 -1.08
C ALA A 128 8.48 -8.32 0.45
N ILE A 129 7.98 -7.37 1.25
CA ILE A 129 8.26 -7.32 2.70
C ILE A 129 7.61 -8.49 3.45
N LEU A 130 6.30 -8.67 3.30
CA LEU A 130 5.56 -9.75 3.95
C LEU A 130 5.94 -11.15 3.44
N PRO A 131 6.12 -11.38 2.11
CA PRO A 131 6.59 -12.68 1.63
C PRO A 131 7.89 -13.13 2.30
N VAL A 132 8.91 -12.26 2.34
CA VAL A 132 10.21 -12.58 2.96
C VAL A 132 10.03 -12.88 4.45
N HIS A 133 9.27 -12.06 5.18
CA HIS A 133 9.00 -12.25 6.59
C HIS A 133 8.33 -13.60 6.90
N PHE A 134 7.28 -13.94 6.16
CA PHE A 134 6.56 -15.20 6.41
C PHE A 134 7.37 -16.42 5.99
N LEU A 135 8.14 -16.35 4.91
CA LEU A 135 9.06 -17.42 4.52
C LEU A 135 10.11 -17.67 5.59
N GLU A 136 10.66 -16.61 6.19
CA GLU A 136 11.62 -16.73 7.29
C GLU A 136 11.01 -17.42 8.52
N ARG A 137 9.75 -17.11 8.84
CA ARG A 137 9.01 -17.79 9.92
C ARG A 137 8.73 -19.27 9.62
N GLU A 138 8.64 -19.65 8.35
CA GLU A 138 8.56 -21.05 7.89
C GLU A 138 9.96 -21.71 7.78
N GLY A 139 11.02 -21.02 8.21
CA GLY A 139 12.40 -21.51 8.21
C GLY A 139 13.13 -21.40 6.87
N LEU A 140 12.57 -20.66 5.91
CA LEU A 140 13.17 -20.39 4.59
C LEU A 140 13.77 -18.97 4.58
N VAL A 141 15.10 -18.88 4.60
CA VAL A 141 15.84 -17.61 4.68
C VAL A 141 16.37 -17.22 3.30
N GLU A 142 16.09 -15.98 2.91
CA GLU A 142 16.60 -15.36 1.67
C GLU A 142 18.14 -15.45 1.61
N GLY A 143 18.68 -15.84 0.46
CA GLY A 143 20.11 -15.99 0.22
C GLY A 143 20.75 -17.26 0.79
N ARG A 144 20.09 -17.93 1.75
CA ARG A 144 20.51 -19.21 2.29
C ARG A 144 19.74 -20.38 1.69
N ASP A 145 18.42 -20.31 1.74
CA ASP A 145 17.53 -21.42 1.35
C ASP A 145 16.94 -21.22 -0.06
N TYR A 146 16.77 -19.98 -0.49
CA TYR A 146 16.30 -19.62 -1.82
C TYR A 146 16.97 -18.34 -2.33
N ARG A 147 16.98 -18.14 -3.65
CA ARG A 147 17.45 -16.92 -4.31
C ARG A 147 16.26 -16.03 -4.65
N THR A 148 16.49 -14.72 -4.75
CA THR A 148 15.46 -13.76 -5.17
C THR A 148 15.78 -13.15 -6.53
N LEU A 149 14.72 -12.89 -7.32
CA LEU A 149 14.72 -12.06 -8.49
C LEU A 149 13.76 -10.90 -8.21
N ARG A 150 14.28 -9.67 -8.05
CA ARG A 150 13.48 -8.49 -7.69
C ARG A 150 13.16 -7.62 -8.90
N PHE A 151 11.96 -7.05 -8.89
CA PHE A 151 11.48 -6.09 -9.87
C PHE A 151 11.14 -4.77 -9.16
N ASP A 152 12.05 -3.82 -9.24
CA ASP A 152 11.98 -2.54 -8.53
C ASP A 152 11.30 -1.42 -9.35
N SER A 153 10.43 -1.75 -10.30
CA SER A 153 9.73 -0.79 -11.17
C SER A 153 8.77 0.15 -10.43
N ASP A 154 8.32 -0.24 -9.23
CA ASP A 154 7.37 0.50 -8.41
C ASP A 154 8.00 1.16 -7.16
N VAL A 155 9.32 1.25 -7.08
CA VAL A 155 10.00 1.88 -5.93
C VAL A 155 9.49 3.31 -5.72
N GLY A 156 9.16 3.63 -4.47
CA GLY A 156 8.50 4.87 -4.08
C GLY A 156 6.96 4.83 -4.19
N LYS A 157 6.38 3.78 -4.81
CA LYS A 157 4.94 3.59 -5.00
C LYS A 157 4.37 2.42 -4.18
N HIS A 158 5.19 1.73 -3.40
CA HIS A 158 4.83 0.61 -2.53
C HIS A 158 4.10 -0.55 -3.25
N GLY A 159 4.30 -0.68 -4.58
CA GLY A 159 3.62 -1.69 -5.41
C GLY A 159 2.25 -1.27 -5.95
N ASP A 160 1.78 -0.06 -5.68
CA ASP A 160 0.42 0.41 -6.06
C ASP A 160 0.17 0.50 -7.58
N THR A 161 1.22 0.50 -8.40
CA THR A 161 1.07 0.49 -9.86
C THR A 161 0.72 -0.90 -10.41
N GLY A 162 1.06 -1.96 -9.67
CA GLY A 162 0.97 -3.35 -10.11
C GLY A 162 2.01 -3.75 -11.19
N THR A 163 2.89 -2.83 -11.59
CA THR A 163 3.88 -3.10 -12.64
C THR A 163 4.88 -4.15 -12.20
N SER A 164 5.43 -4.04 -11.00
CA SER A 164 6.38 -5.02 -10.44
C SER A 164 5.74 -6.40 -10.27
N GLU A 165 4.46 -6.47 -9.90
CA GLU A 165 3.73 -7.73 -9.77
C GLU A 165 3.49 -8.39 -11.14
N ALA A 166 3.22 -7.59 -12.18
CA ALA A 166 3.11 -8.09 -13.55
C ALA A 166 4.45 -8.68 -14.04
N GLU A 167 5.58 -8.05 -13.68
CA GLU A 167 6.92 -8.56 -13.97
C GLU A 167 7.21 -9.85 -13.21
N VAL A 168 6.76 -9.97 -11.95
CA VAL A 168 6.84 -11.21 -11.15
C VAL A 168 6.10 -12.35 -11.87
N VAL A 169 4.84 -12.12 -12.25
CA VAL A 169 4.01 -13.14 -12.94
C VAL A 169 4.68 -13.56 -14.27
N ARG A 170 5.17 -12.61 -15.05
CA ARG A 170 5.87 -12.90 -16.30
C ARG A 170 7.14 -13.71 -16.07
N ALA A 171 7.94 -13.37 -15.02
CA ALA A 171 9.16 -14.10 -14.70
C ALA A 171 8.91 -15.57 -14.35
N VAL A 172 7.79 -15.86 -13.66
CA VAL A 172 7.38 -17.23 -13.35
C VAL A 172 6.95 -17.97 -14.62
N LEU A 173 6.16 -17.37 -15.48
CA LEU A 173 5.71 -17.98 -16.73
C LEU A 173 6.87 -18.25 -17.73
N ASP A 174 7.84 -17.33 -17.78
CA ASP A 174 9.03 -17.44 -18.63
C ASP A 174 10.10 -18.41 -18.06
N GLY A 175 9.88 -18.98 -16.87
CA GLY A 175 10.83 -19.86 -16.19
C GLY A 175 12.09 -19.16 -15.65
N ARG A 176 12.08 -17.81 -15.56
CA ARG A 176 13.16 -17.02 -14.94
C ARG A 176 13.13 -17.08 -13.41
N ALA A 177 11.98 -17.43 -12.85
CA ALA A 177 11.78 -17.73 -11.44
C ALA A 177 10.91 -18.98 -11.31
N ASP A 178 11.11 -19.73 -10.25
CA ASP A 178 10.35 -20.97 -9.96
C ASP A 178 8.99 -20.66 -9.32
N ALA A 179 8.91 -19.55 -8.57
CA ALA A 179 7.69 -19.02 -7.97
C ALA A 179 7.74 -17.50 -7.87
N GLY A 180 6.64 -16.86 -7.54
CA GLY A 180 6.57 -15.40 -7.41
C GLY A 180 5.58 -14.95 -6.35
N ALA A 181 5.88 -13.83 -5.67
CA ALA A 181 5.03 -13.23 -4.65
C ALA A 181 4.25 -12.04 -5.21
N ILE A 182 2.93 -12.03 -4.98
CA ILE A 182 1.99 -11.00 -5.42
C ILE A 182 0.91 -10.76 -4.36
N GLY A 183 0.22 -9.62 -4.45
CA GLY A 183 -0.95 -9.33 -3.61
C GLY A 183 -2.23 -9.99 -4.11
N SER A 184 -3.14 -10.29 -3.21
CA SER A 184 -4.44 -10.88 -3.56
C SER A 184 -5.29 -10.01 -4.51
N PRO A 185 -5.23 -8.65 -4.50
CA PRO A 185 -5.92 -7.85 -5.51
C PRO A 185 -5.37 -8.06 -6.91
N PHE A 186 -4.04 -8.04 -7.07
CA PHE A 186 -3.42 -8.28 -8.37
C PHE A 186 -3.70 -9.71 -8.86
N TRP A 187 -3.67 -10.71 -7.97
CA TRP A 187 -4.06 -12.08 -8.31
C TRP A 187 -5.50 -12.18 -8.82
N ARG A 188 -6.44 -11.42 -8.21
CA ARG A 188 -7.82 -11.35 -8.75
C ARG A 188 -7.85 -10.76 -10.16
N THR A 189 -7.09 -9.68 -10.40
CA THR A 189 -6.96 -9.06 -11.73
C THR A 189 -6.39 -10.05 -12.75
N VAL A 190 -5.30 -10.76 -12.42
CA VAL A 190 -4.71 -11.80 -13.29
C VAL A 190 -5.76 -12.81 -13.75
N ARG A 191 -6.66 -13.23 -12.86
CA ARG A 191 -7.70 -14.22 -13.16
C ARG A 191 -8.91 -13.61 -13.88
N SER A 192 -9.42 -12.47 -13.42
CA SER A 192 -10.64 -11.86 -13.98
C SER A 192 -10.42 -11.26 -15.37
N GLU A 193 -9.25 -10.69 -15.63
CA GLU A 193 -8.88 -10.10 -16.89
C GLU A 193 -8.16 -11.09 -17.83
N ARG A 194 -7.96 -12.33 -17.35
CA ARG A 194 -7.29 -13.41 -18.10
C ARG A 194 -5.90 -12.98 -18.61
N LEU A 195 -5.14 -12.29 -17.75
CA LEU A 195 -3.78 -11.84 -18.07
C LEU A 195 -2.81 -13.01 -18.33
N VAL A 196 -3.18 -14.20 -17.87
CA VAL A 196 -2.47 -15.46 -18.11
C VAL A 196 -3.48 -16.54 -18.54
N PRO A 197 -3.06 -17.59 -19.27
CA PRO A 197 -3.94 -18.72 -19.58
C PRO A 197 -4.54 -19.32 -18.30
N GLU A 198 -5.80 -19.74 -18.38
CA GLU A 198 -6.48 -20.38 -17.27
C GLU A 198 -5.73 -21.65 -16.84
N GLY A 199 -5.51 -21.78 -15.53
CA GLY A 199 -4.77 -22.92 -14.99
C GLY A 199 -3.24 -22.86 -15.18
N ALA A 200 -2.65 -21.83 -15.80
CA ALA A 200 -1.21 -21.73 -16.00
C ALA A 200 -0.45 -21.55 -14.67
N LEU A 201 -1.05 -20.87 -13.71
CA LEU A 201 -0.48 -20.64 -12.38
C LEU A 201 -1.40 -21.17 -11.29
N SER A 202 -0.81 -21.66 -10.20
CA SER A 202 -1.49 -22.08 -8.96
C SER A 202 -0.94 -21.32 -7.76
N GLU A 203 -1.82 -21.06 -6.78
CA GLU A 203 -1.40 -20.58 -5.47
C GLU A 203 -0.76 -21.74 -4.70
N ILE A 204 0.47 -21.57 -4.25
CA ILE A 204 1.16 -22.55 -3.41
C ILE A 204 1.17 -22.14 -1.93
N TRP A 205 0.91 -20.86 -1.65
CA TRP A 205 0.81 -20.33 -0.30
C TRP A 205 0.05 -19.02 -0.24
N THR A 206 -0.56 -18.75 0.90
CA THR A 206 -1.31 -17.53 1.19
C THR A 206 -1.02 -17.07 2.62
N SER A 207 -0.71 -15.78 2.80
CA SER A 207 -0.51 -15.19 4.11
C SER A 207 -1.80 -15.10 4.94
N PRO A 208 -1.71 -14.92 6.27
CA PRO A 208 -2.80 -14.34 7.04
C PRO A 208 -3.26 -13.00 6.43
N PRO A 209 -4.55 -12.64 6.60
CA PRO A 209 -5.08 -11.39 6.08
C PRO A 209 -4.51 -10.17 6.82
N TYR A 210 -4.36 -9.06 6.10
CA TYR A 210 -4.01 -7.75 6.64
C TYR A 210 -4.79 -6.66 5.91
N ASN A 211 -4.89 -5.49 6.52
CA ASN A 211 -5.53 -4.35 5.88
C ASN A 211 -4.49 -3.44 5.20
N HIS A 212 -4.92 -2.66 4.19
CA HIS A 212 -3.99 -1.94 3.31
C HIS A 212 -4.02 -0.43 3.52
N CYS A 213 -4.65 0.35 2.63
CA CYS A 213 -4.57 1.80 2.63
C CYS A 213 -5.47 2.46 3.68
N MET A 214 -5.03 3.63 4.19
CA MET A 214 -5.85 4.45 5.07
C MET A 214 -5.50 5.93 4.98
N PHE A 215 -6.48 6.78 5.25
CA PHE A 215 -6.22 8.17 5.57
C PHE A 215 -5.56 8.29 6.94
N THR A 216 -4.50 9.08 7.00
CA THR A 216 -3.68 9.30 8.19
C THR A 216 -3.58 10.80 8.45
N ALA A 217 -3.98 11.25 9.63
CA ALA A 217 -3.75 12.62 10.07
C ALA A 217 -2.40 12.75 10.78
N ARG A 218 -1.75 13.89 10.59
CA ARG A 218 -0.54 14.25 11.31
C ARG A 218 -0.81 14.43 12.82
N PRO A 219 0.20 14.32 13.68
CA PRO A 219 0.03 14.36 15.14
C PRO A 219 -0.69 15.58 15.69
N GLU A 220 -0.40 16.76 15.11
CA GLU A 220 -0.91 18.05 15.61
C GLU A 220 -2.26 18.47 14.96
N LEU A 221 -2.87 17.62 14.12
CA LEU A 221 -4.18 17.92 13.59
C LEU A 221 -5.22 17.79 14.71
N ASP A 222 -6.05 18.82 14.85
CA ASP A 222 -7.15 18.79 15.82
C ASP A 222 -8.07 17.59 15.53
N SER A 223 -8.33 16.78 16.56
CA SER A 223 -9.14 15.56 16.44
C SER A 223 -10.56 15.82 15.98
N SER A 224 -11.10 17.03 16.20
CA SER A 224 -12.41 17.41 15.67
C SER A 224 -12.38 17.59 14.14
N VAL A 225 -11.26 18.08 13.59
CA VAL A 225 -11.05 18.18 12.15
C VAL A 225 -10.92 16.80 11.52
N ALA A 226 -10.09 15.90 12.11
CA ALA A 226 -9.96 14.53 11.66
C ALA A 226 -11.30 13.78 11.68
N ARG A 227 -12.10 13.95 12.75
CA ARG A 227 -13.44 13.37 12.86
C ARG A 227 -14.38 13.89 11.77
N ARG A 228 -14.44 15.22 11.55
CA ARG A 228 -15.26 15.81 10.49
C ARG A 228 -14.87 15.30 9.10
N PHE A 229 -13.59 15.09 8.85
CA PHE A 229 -13.09 14.52 7.61
C PHE A 229 -13.58 13.07 7.45
N ALA A 230 -13.47 12.23 8.48
CA ALA A 230 -13.99 10.85 8.49
C ALA A 230 -15.52 10.82 8.27
N GLU A 231 -16.27 11.70 8.92
CA GLU A 231 -17.71 11.83 8.76
C GLU A 231 -18.07 12.25 7.33
N ALA A 232 -17.31 13.16 6.71
CA ALA A 232 -17.53 13.54 5.33
C ALA A 232 -17.34 12.34 4.38
N LEU A 233 -16.25 11.57 4.54
CA LEU A 233 -16.01 10.34 3.77
C LEU A 233 -17.15 9.34 3.94
N THR A 234 -17.54 9.03 5.17
CA THR A 234 -18.56 8.00 5.46
C THR A 234 -19.99 8.41 5.04
N ARG A 235 -20.24 9.71 4.80
CA ARG A 235 -21.51 10.18 4.19
C ARG A 235 -21.58 9.98 2.69
N MET A 236 -20.47 9.70 2.00
CA MET A 236 -20.54 9.35 0.58
C MET A 236 -21.38 8.10 0.39
N SER A 237 -22.38 8.18 -0.50
CA SER A 237 -23.32 7.10 -0.75
C SER A 237 -23.17 6.57 -2.16
N TYR A 238 -23.02 5.26 -2.32
CA TYR A 238 -22.98 4.61 -3.63
C TYR A 238 -24.29 4.75 -4.43
N ASN A 239 -25.40 5.09 -3.74
CA ASN A 239 -26.70 5.38 -4.38
C ASN A 239 -26.76 6.78 -5.00
N ASN A 240 -25.88 7.69 -4.62
CA ASN A 240 -25.76 9.01 -5.23
C ASN A 240 -24.84 8.92 -6.46
N PRO A 241 -25.29 9.29 -7.68
CA PRO A 241 -24.46 9.15 -8.89
C PRO A 241 -23.17 9.97 -8.88
N SER A 242 -23.15 11.18 -8.27
CA SER A 242 -21.94 12.01 -8.17
C SER A 242 -20.92 11.38 -7.21
N HIS A 243 -21.38 10.84 -6.08
CA HIS A 243 -20.49 10.11 -5.16
C HIS A 243 -20.00 8.80 -5.77
N ARG A 244 -20.88 8.06 -6.46
CA ARG A 244 -20.52 6.80 -7.11
C ARG A 244 -19.38 6.98 -8.10
N ALA A 245 -19.38 8.04 -8.90
CA ALA A 245 -18.33 8.32 -9.86
C ALA A 245 -16.94 8.42 -9.18
N VAL A 246 -16.87 9.06 -8.00
CA VAL A 246 -15.64 9.17 -7.22
C VAL A 246 -15.28 7.83 -6.56
N LEU A 247 -16.27 7.13 -5.98
CA LEU A 247 -16.08 5.85 -5.32
C LEU A 247 -15.61 4.76 -6.30
N ASP A 248 -16.22 4.69 -7.50
CA ASP A 248 -15.81 3.75 -8.54
C ASP A 248 -14.39 4.04 -9.06
N ALA A 249 -14.05 5.32 -9.25
CA ALA A 249 -12.72 5.72 -9.70
C ALA A 249 -11.63 5.36 -8.67
N GLU A 250 -11.95 5.44 -7.37
CA GLU A 250 -11.07 5.07 -6.27
C GLU A 250 -11.16 3.57 -5.90
N GLY A 251 -12.08 2.84 -6.51
CA GLY A 251 -12.19 1.38 -6.37
C GLY A 251 -12.84 0.89 -5.08
N LEU A 252 -13.82 1.63 -4.53
CA LEU A 252 -14.55 1.24 -3.32
C LEU A 252 -16.06 1.44 -3.47
N ARG A 253 -16.83 0.90 -2.54
CA ARG A 253 -18.26 1.17 -2.42
C ARG A 253 -18.61 2.06 -1.23
N ARG A 254 -17.79 2.02 -0.19
CA ARG A 254 -17.97 2.84 1.02
C ARG A 254 -16.67 3.03 1.76
N TRP A 255 -16.54 4.15 2.41
CA TRP A 255 -15.50 4.39 3.41
C TRP A 255 -15.89 3.75 4.73
N VAL A 256 -14.93 3.15 5.41
CA VAL A 256 -15.11 2.48 6.71
C VAL A 256 -14.15 3.06 7.75
N LYS A 257 -14.44 2.79 9.01
CA LYS A 257 -13.51 3.12 10.11
C LYS A 257 -12.18 2.39 9.89
N PRO A 258 -11.07 2.95 10.36
CA PRO A 258 -9.78 2.27 10.27
C PRO A 258 -9.78 1.00 11.13
N HIS A 259 -9.21 -0.08 10.56
CA HIS A 259 -8.95 -1.35 11.21
C HIS A 259 -7.49 -1.70 11.02
N LEU A 260 -6.76 -1.99 12.10
CA LEU A 260 -5.33 -2.28 12.08
C LEU A 260 -5.02 -3.79 12.06
N ASP A 261 -5.99 -4.62 11.68
CA ASP A 261 -5.81 -6.07 11.60
C ASP A 261 -4.67 -6.42 10.63
N GLY A 262 -3.73 -7.25 11.08
CA GLY A 262 -2.56 -7.67 10.31
C GLY A 262 -1.41 -6.65 10.25
N TYR A 263 -1.57 -5.45 10.82
CA TYR A 263 -0.51 -4.45 10.85
C TYR A 263 0.68 -4.83 11.73
N ASP A 264 0.48 -5.67 12.75
CA ASP A 264 1.57 -6.13 13.62
C ASP A 264 2.61 -6.94 12.84
N SER A 265 2.17 -7.89 12.00
CA SER A 265 3.08 -8.65 11.14
C SER A 265 3.84 -7.74 10.16
N LEU A 266 3.15 -6.75 9.59
CA LEU A 266 3.80 -5.79 8.68
C LEU A 266 4.78 -4.88 9.43
N ARG A 267 4.46 -4.45 10.64
CA ARG A 267 5.35 -3.67 11.51
C ARG A 267 6.62 -4.45 11.86
N GLU A 268 6.46 -5.71 12.30
CA GLU A 268 7.57 -6.60 12.61
C GLU A 268 8.47 -6.85 11.38
N ALA A 269 7.87 -7.20 10.24
CA ALA A 269 8.56 -7.40 8.97
C ALA A 269 9.34 -6.17 8.52
N SER A 270 8.71 -4.99 8.59
CA SER A 270 9.30 -3.72 8.18
C SER A 270 10.44 -3.28 9.09
N ALA A 271 10.30 -3.48 10.41
CA ALA A 271 11.35 -3.20 11.38
C ALA A 271 12.55 -4.11 11.19
N HIS A 272 12.33 -5.43 11.04
CA HIS A 272 13.38 -6.43 10.80
C HIS A 272 14.16 -6.15 9.52
N GLN A 273 13.46 -5.78 8.43
CA GLN A 273 14.09 -5.45 7.15
C GLN A 273 14.61 -4.00 7.06
N GLY A 274 14.54 -3.24 8.17
CA GLY A 274 15.12 -1.90 8.28
C GLY A 274 14.36 -0.81 7.53
N PHE A 275 13.10 -1.02 7.20
CA PHE A 275 12.27 -0.07 6.44
C PHE A 275 12.01 1.25 7.19
N PHE A 276 12.02 1.25 8.52
CA PHE A 276 11.74 2.44 9.34
C PHE A 276 12.98 3.29 9.65
N LYS A 277 14.14 2.99 9.08
CA LYS A 277 15.34 3.81 9.27
C LYS A 277 15.10 5.20 8.68
N HIS A 278 15.14 6.23 9.55
CA HIS A 278 14.91 7.60 9.12
C HIS A 278 16.10 8.10 8.25
N PRO A 279 15.85 8.70 7.06
CA PRO A 279 16.93 9.17 6.19
C PRO A 279 17.91 10.15 6.87
N ILE A 280 17.41 11.00 7.80
CA ILE A 280 18.23 11.99 8.53
C ILE A 280 19.19 11.31 9.51
N ALA A 281 18.80 10.16 10.12
CA ALA A 281 19.69 9.42 11.01
C ALA A 281 20.89 8.78 10.28
N MET A 282 20.78 8.53 8.98
CA MET A 282 21.90 8.03 8.16
C MET A 282 22.88 9.12 7.75
N SER A 283 22.47 10.40 7.70
CA SER A 283 23.35 11.54 7.39
C SER A 283 24.23 11.96 8.57
N ALA A 284 23.82 11.65 9.81
CA ALA A 284 24.58 11.99 11.02
C ALA A 284 25.64 10.92 11.41
N ALA A 285 25.66 9.78 10.71
CA ALA A 285 26.57 8.66 10.96
C ALA A 285 27.72 8.54 9.92
N ARG A 286 27.96 9.57 9.11
CA ARG A 286 29.07 9.64 8.15
C ARG A 286 30.09 10.68 8.56
#